data_7b7d9c353126f92688616f7d46350f41
#
_entry.id   7b7d9c353126f92688616f7d46350f41
#
_cell.length_a   1.000
_cell.length_b   1.000
_cell.length_c   1.000
_cell.angle_alpha   90.00
_cell.angle_beta   90.00
_cell.angle_gamma   90.00
#
_symmetry.space_group_name_H-M   'P 1'
#
loop_
_entity.id
_entity.type
_entity.pdbx_description
1 polymer ?
#
loop_
_entity_poly.entity_id
_entity_poly.type
_entity_poly.pdbx_seq_one_letter_code
_entity_poly.pdbx_strand_id
1 'polypeptide(L)'
;MFGLELAYYSAITKIRTVKPSQTRQVEALGHTFNGPFGLAAGFDKNARWIKPLRDLGFSHVEIGTVTALPQPGNPRPRLFRLPADRALVNRMGFNNEGAEVIATRIKHLRITNPFGLPIIGANIGKSRAVEVEDAADDYRASAKALAPYADYLAVNVSSPNTPGLRSLQSVEALRPILEAVKEESLGKPILVKIAPDLADEDIIAVANLVLEMKLDGVIATNTTISRDGLVTPTEVVEAAGNGGLSGAPLHDRSLAVLHLLRPVLQGKATIISVGGIETAEQAGARLDAGATLVQGYTGFVYHGPLWARRINRALK
;
A
#
# COMPACT_ATOMS: atom_id res chain seq x y z
N MET A 1 -1.16 -8.56 20.94
CA MET A 1 -0.91 -9.16 19.64
C MET A 1 -1.48 -10.60 19.54
N PHE A 2 -1.27 -11.47 20.53
CA PHE A 2 -1.80 -12.84 20.55
C PHE A 2 -3.34 -12.95 20.50
N GLY A 3 -4.08 -12.04 21.10
CA GLY A 3 -5.55 -12.07 21.09
C GLY A 3 -6.20 -11.78 19.73
N LEU A 4 -5.54 -10.99 18.89
CA LEU A 4 -5.98 -10.72 17.51
C LEU A 4 -5.72 -11.93 16.59
N GLU A 5 -4.63 -12.66 16.79
CA GLU A 5 -4.32 -13.88 16.03
C GLU A 5 -5.32 -15.00 16.30
N LEU A 6 -5.70 -15.25 17.55
CA LEU A 6 -6.67 -16.29 17.91
C LEU A 6 -8.11 -15.95 17.46
N ALA A 7 -8.54 -14.71 17.61
CA ALA A 7 -9.84 -14.24 17.10
C ALA A 7 -9.89 -14.30 15.55
N TYR A 8 -8.77 -14.02 14.90
CA TYR A 8 -8.59 -14.09 13.46
C TYR A 8 -8.70 -15.54 12.95
N TYR A 9 -8.01 -16.50 13.57
CA TYR A 9 -8.10 -17.91 13.20
C TYR A 9 -9.50 -18.51 13.45
N SER A 10 -10.16 -18.16 14.54
CA SER A 10 -11.50 -18.68 14.83
C SER A 10 -12.58 -18.09 13.92
N ALA A 11 -12.41 -16.86 13.43
CA ALA A 11 -13.31 -16.24 12.48
C ALA A 11 -13.12 -16.78 11.05
N ILE A 12 -11.88 -17.05 10.64
CA ILE A 12 -11.55 -17.53 9.27
C ILE A 12 -12.06 -18.95 9.03
N THR A 13 -11.98 -19.85 10.00
CA THR A 13 -12.45 -21.23 9.86
C THR A 13 -13.96 -21.35 9.65
N LYS A 14 -14.74 -20.28 9.96
CA LYS A 14 -16.20 -20.21 9.77
C LYS A 14 -16.63 -19.38 8.54
N ILE A 15 -15.69 -18.71 7.87
CA ILE A 15 -15.99 -17.85 6.72
C ILE A 15 -15.88 -18.66 5.43
N ARG A 16 -17.02 -18.98 4.78
CA ARG A 16 -17.02 -19.52 3.42
C ARG A 16 -16.32 -18.52 2.49
N THR A 17 -15.35 -18.98 1.70
CA THR A 17 -14.68 -18.18 0.67
C THR A 17 -15.70 -17.49 -0.24
N VAL A 18 -15.47 -16.23 -0.58
CA VAL A 18 -16.30 -15.52 -1.55
C VAL A 18 -16.04 -16.14 -2.92
N LYS A 19 -17.07 -16.58 -3.60
CA LYS A 19 -16.92 -17.04 -4.99
C LYS A 19 -16.58 -15.85 -5.88
N PRO A 20 -15.61 -15.96 -6.80
CA PRO A 20 -15.23 -14.89 -7.73
C PRO A 20 -16.41 -14.30 -8.53
N SER A 21 -17.41 -15.13 -8.84
CA SER A 21 -18.64 -14.72 -9.57
C SER A 21 -19.55 -13.74 -8.82
N GLN A 22 -19.21 -13.40 -7.55
CA GLN A 22 -20.02 -12.49 -6.72
C GLN A 22 -19.42 -11.07 -6.62
N THR A 23 -18.30 -10.80 -7.29
CA THR A 23 -17.62 -9.51 -7.27
C THR A 23 -17.39 -9.00 -8.70
N ARG A 24 -17.33 -7.66 -8.87
CA ARG A 24 -16.93 -7.04 -10.14
C ARG A 24 -15.47 -7.39 -10.40
N GLN A 25 -15.17 -7.99 -11.55
CA GLN A 25 -13.79 -8.18 -11.99
C GLN A 25 -13.23 -6.88 -12.57
N VAL A 26 -11.94 -6.65 -12.37
CA VAL A 26 -11.21 -5.50 -12.90
C VAL A 26 -9.96 -6.00 -13.61
N GLU A 27 -9.82 -5.66 -14.89
CA GLU A 27 -8.59 -5.91 -15.64
C GLU A 27 -7.63 -4.73 -15.43
N ALA A 28 -6.48 -4.98 -14.84
CA ALA A 28 -5.44 -3.99 -14.61
C ALA A 28 -4.06 -4.66 -14.45
N LEU A 29 -2.99 -3.96 -14.79
CA LEU A 29 -1.61 -4.44 -14.58
C LEU A 29 -1.35 -5.84 -15.17
N GLY A 30 -2.01 -6.19 -16.27
CA GLY A 30 -1.91 -7.52 -16.88
C GLY A 30 -2.58 -8.67 -16.11
N HIS A 31 -3.42 -8.36 -15.12
CA HIS A 31 -4.09 -9.33 -14.27
C HIS A 31 -5.59 -9.06 -14.12
N THR A 32 -6.35 -10.12 -13.86
CA THR A 32 -7.77 -10.05 -13.48
C THR A 32 -7.89 -10.00 -11.95
N PHE A 33 -8.32 -8.88 -11.42
CA PHE A 33 -8.61 -8.69 -9.99
C PHE A 33 -10.04 -9.13 -9.67
N ASN A 34 -10.22 -9.95 -8.63
CA ASN A 34 -11.53 -10.40 -8.16
C ASN A 34 -12.23 -9.35 -7.28
N GLY A 35 -12.29 -8.12 -7.76
CA GLY A 35 -12.86 -6.95 -7.11
C GLY A 35 -11.89 -5.77 -7.14
N PRO A 36 -12.39 -4.53 -7.08
CA PRO A 36 -11.55 -3.35 -7.13
C PRO A 36 -10.85 -3.02 -5.79
N PHE A 37 -11.28 -3.61 -4.66
CA PHE A 37 -10.82 -3.24 -3.33
C PHE A 37 -9.83 -4.24 -2.75
N GLY A 38 -8.63 -3.75 -2.38
CA GLY A 38 -7.52 -4.52 -1.81
C GLY A 38 -6.98 -3.95 -0.50
N LEU A 39 -5.96 -4.65 0.03
CA LEU A 39 -5.26 -4.26 1.25
C LEU A 39 -4.01 -3.46 0.90
N ALA A 40 -3.89 -2.26 1.49
CA ALA A 40 -2.72 -1.42 1.36
C ALA A 40 -1.50 -1.98 2.13
N ALA A 41 -0.29 -1.64 1.66
CA ALA A 41 0.96 -1.95 2.35
C ALA A 41 0.98 -1.49 3.82
N GLY A 42 1.79 -2.17 4.61
CA GLY A 42 1.97 -1.87 6.03
C GLY A 42 1.30 -2.86 6.97
N PHE A 43 0.30 -3.61 6.54
CA PHE A 43 -0.40 -4.60 7.36
C PHE A 43 0.34 -5.94 7.36
N ASP A 44 0.53 -6.56 6.20
CA ASP A 44 1.31 -7.80 6.05
C ASP A 44 2.72 -7.51 5.56
N LYS A 45 3.57 -7.05 6.46
CA LYS A 45 4.93 -6.61 6.11
C LYS A 45 5.84 -7.74 5.64
N ASN A 46 5.54 -8.98 6.04
CA ASN A 46 6.40 -10.13 5.84
C ASN A 46 5.73 -11.25 5.00
N ALA A 47 4.64 -10.95 4.30
CA ALA A 47 3.91 -11.92 3.47
C ALA A 47 3.45 -13.18 4.24
N ARG A 48 2.97 -13.00 5.48
CA ARG A 48 2.53 -14.11 6.35
C ARG A 48 1.03 -14.39 6.26
N TRP A 49 0.24 -13.42 5.76
CA TRP A 49 -1.21 -13.43 5.87
C TRP A 49 -1.93 -13.35 4.52
N ILE A 50 -1.23 -13.50 3.39
CA ILE A 50 -1.77 -13.32 2.03
C ILE A 50 -3.04 -14.13 1.80
N LYS A 51 -3.01 -15.45 2.05
CA LYS A 51 -4.18 -16.32 1.86
C LYS A 51 -5.32 -16.00 2.83
N PRO A 52 -5.11 -15.88 4.15
CA PRO A 52 -6.14 -15.40 5.07
C PRO A 52 -6.77 -14.07 4.66
N LEU A 53 -6.00 -13.11 4.18
CA LEU A 53 -6.51 -11.80 3.74
C LEU A 53 -7.41 -11.92 2.50
N ARG A 54 -7.05 -12.78 1.53
CA ARG A 54 -7.95 -13.14 0.44
C ARG A 54 -9.27 -13.71 0.95
N ASP A 55 -9.20 -14.63 1.91
CA ASP A 55 -10.41 -15.30 2.46
C ASP A 55 -11.32 -14.32 3.20
N LEU A 56 -10.77 -13.20 3.70
CA LEU A 56 -11.52 -12.08 4.26
C LEU A 56 -12.13 -11.15 3.20
N GLY A 57 -11.79 -11.35 1.92
CA GLY A 57 -12.44 -10.68 0.80
C GLY A 57 -11.62 -9.55 0.16
N PHE A 58 -10.33 -9.41 0.48
CA PHE A 58 -9.44 -8.54 -0.28
C PHE A 58 -9.14 -9.15 -1.66
N SER A 59 -9.28 -8.37 -2.72
CA SER A 59 -9.01 -8.79 -4.09
C SER A 59 -7.52 -8.88 -4.40
N HIS A 60 -6.75 -8.01 -3.77
CA HIS A 60 -5.30 -7.97 -3.83
C HIS A 60 -4.71 -7.57 -2.48
N VAL A 61 -3.47 -7.96 -2.26
CA VAL A 61 -2.73 -7.68 -1.02
C VAL A 61 -1.39 -7.06 -1.37
N GLU A 62 -1.17 -5.82 -0.95
CA GLU A 62 0.14 -5.18 -1.04
C GLU A 62 0.94 -5.49 0.22
N ILE A 63 1.94 -6.38 0.09
CA ILE A 63 2.83 -6.73 1.20
C ILE A 63 3.91 -5.66 1.40
N GLY A 64 4.53 -5.63 2.56
CA GLY A 64 5.62 -4.71 2.86
C GLY A 64 5.16 -3.49 3.67
N THR A 65 5.92 -2.40 3.69
CA THR A 65 7.11 -2.15 2.88
C THR A 65 8.23 -3.10 3.27
N VAL A 66 8.83 -3.69 2.26
CA VAL A 66 10.00 -4.56 2.35
C VAL A 66 11.25 -3.76 2.00
N THR A 67 12.35 -3.97 2.70
CA THR A 67 13.66 -3.41 2.40
C THR A 67 14.65 -4.50 2.01
N ALA A 68 15.71 -4.19 1.29
CA ALA A 68 16.70 -5.18 0.92
C ALA A 68 17.26 -5.89 2.16
N LEU A 69 17.64 -5.10 3.15
CA LEU A 69 18.14 -5.61 4.44
C LEU A 69 17.00 -5.75 5.45
N PRO A 70 17.04 -6.77 6.33
CA PRO A 70 16.10 -6.89 7.44
C PRO A 70 16.31 -5.75 8.43
N GLN A 71 15.20 -5.25 9.01
CA GLN A 71 15.31 -4.21 10.02
C GLN A 71 14.18 -4.27 11.06
N PRO A 72 14.46 -3.92 12.35
CA PRO A 72 13.48 -4.00 13.43
C PRO A 72 12.42 -2.89 13.36
N GLY A 73 12.68 -1.83 12.59
CA GLY A 73 11.89 -0.59 12.59
C GLY A 73 12.17 0.29 13.81
N ASN A 74 11.28 1.25 14.04
CA ASN A 74 11.40 2.20 15.14
C ASN A 74 11.05 1.56 16.50
N PRO A 75 11.53 2.11 17.63
CA PRO A 75 11.16 1.66 18.97
C PRO A 75 9.64 1.63 19.21
N ARG A 76 9.18 0.75 20.09
CA ARG A 76 7.79 0.69 20.54
C ARG A 76 7.57 1.60 21.76
N PRO A 77 6.35 2.17 21.92
CA PRO A 77 5.16 2.07 21.10
C PRO A 77 5.31 2.86 19.79
N ARG A 78 4.77 2.34 18.68
CA ARG A 78 4.93 2.92 17.34
C ARG A 78 3.65 2.90 16.49
N LEU A 79 2.52 2.59 17.10
CA LEU A 79 1.19 2.62 16.50
C LEU A 79 0.19 3.06 17.56
N PHE A 80 -0.56 4.12 17.27
CA PHE A 80 -1.50 4.76 18.16
C PHE A 80 -2.85 4.90 17.47
N ARG A 81 -3.94 4.65 18.22
CA ARG A 81 -5.30 4.84 17.73
C ARG A 81 -5.82 6.20 18.19
N LEU A 82 -6.47 6.90 17.27
CA LEU A 82 -7.27 8.09 17.55
C LEU A 82 -8.74 7.76 17.26
N PRO A 83 -9.46 7.14 18.22
CA PRO A 83 -10.80 6.59 17.95
C PRO A 83 -11.83 7.65 17.54
N ALA A 84 -11.76 8.85 18.11
CA ALA A 84 -12.68 9.94 17.80
C ALA A 84 -12.60 10.34 16.31
N ASP A 85 -11.42 10.24 15.72
CA ASP A 85 -11.17 10.54 14.31
C ASP A 85 -11.17 9.28 13.42
N ARG A 86 -11.42 8.10 13.96
CA ARG A 86 -11.23 6.82 13.22
C ARG A 86 -9.89 6.76 12.51
N ALA A 87 -8.83 7.20 13.20
CA ALA A 87 -7.50 7.39 12.64
C ALA A 87 -6.43 6.57 13.37
N LEU A 88 -5.29 6.40 12.73
CA LEU A 88 -4.09 5.82 13.30
C LEU A 88 -2.91 6.76 13.08
N VAL A 89 -2.09 6.95 14.11
CA VAL A 89 -0.75 7.52 13.98
C VAL A 89 0.25 6.38 14.06
N ASN A 90 1.15 6.27 13.07
CA ASN A 90 2.17 5.24 13.05
C ASN A 90 3.57 5.80 12.76
N ARG A 91 4.57 5.21 13.41
CA ARG A 91 5.99 5.41 13.14
C ARG A 91 6.72 4.07 13.05
N MET A 92 6.23 3.18 12.18
CA MET A 92 6.67 1.79 12.10
C MET A 92 8.14 1.64 11.70
N GLY A 93 8.65 2.48 10.75
CA GLY A 93 10.04 2.45 10.31
C GLY A 93 10.41 1.20 9.52
N PHE A 94 9.48 0.73 8.66
CA PHE A 94 9.68 -0.40 7.75
C PHE A 94 10.22 -1.68 8.42
N ASN A 95 9.68 -2.04 9.60
CA ASN A 95 10.06 -3.31 10.23
C ASN A 95 9.69 -4.50 9.34
N ASN A 96 10.70 -5.26 8.91
CA ASN A 96 10.53 -6.42 8.04
C ASN A 96 11.75 -7.36 8.11
N GLU A 97 11.61 -8.57 7.55
CA GLU A 97 12.60 -9.65 7.61
C GLU A 97 13.58 -9.64 6.43
N GLY A 98 13.56 -8.60 5.58
CA GLY A 98 14.39 -8.47 4.40
C GLY A 98 13.82 -9.15 3.16
N ALA A 99 14.23 -8.66 1.99
CA ALA A 99 13.66 -9.05 0.71
C ALA A 99 13.83 -10.54 0.41
N GLU A 100 14.99 -11.12 0.67
CA GLU A 100 15.30 -12.53 0.38
C GLU A 100 14.42 -13.51 1.19
N VAL A 101 14.25 -13.25 2.50
CA VAL A 101 13.42 -14.09 3.37
C VAL A 101 11.95 -14.01 2.94
N ILE A 102 11.48 -12.81 2.61
CA ILE A 102 10.10 -12.58 2.17
C ILE A 102 9.86 -13.21 0.79
N ALA A 103 10.79 -13.06 -0.14
CA ALA A 103 10.75 -13.69 -1.46
C ALA A 103 10.64 -15.21 -1.37
N THR A 104 11.47 -15.84 -0.51
CA THR A 104 11.42 -17.28 -0.24
C THR A 104 10.04 -17.71 0.28
N ARG A 105 9.44 -16.92 1.15
CA ARG A 105 8.09 -17.18 1.69
C ARG A 105 7.01 -17.11 0.62
N ILE A 106 7.04 -16.09 -0.25
CA ILE A 106 6.07 -15.97 -1.35
C ILE A 106 6.27 -17.11 -2.35
N LYS A 107 7.51 -17.44 -2.69
CA LYS A 107 7.85 -18.62 -3.52
C LYS A 107 7.19 -19.88 -2.98
N HIS A 108 7.40 -20.19 -1.70
CA HIS A 108 6.80 -21.35 -1.05
C HIS A 108 5.27 -21.30 -1.09
N LEU A 109 4.67 -20.13 -0.82
CA LEU A 109 3.23 -19.94 -0.87
C LEU A 109 2.67 -20.22 -2.28
N ARG A 110 3.34 -19.78 -3.34
CA ARG A 110 2.92 -20.02 -4.73
C ARG A 110 3.04 -21.50 -5.12
N ILE A 111 4.09 -22.19 -4.69
CA ILE A 111 4.27 -23.62 -4.94
C ILE A 111 3.16 -24.43 -4.25
N THR A 112 2.86 -24.10 -3.00
CA THR A 112 1.87 -24.86 -2.20
C THR A 112 0.43 -24.45 -2.51
N ASN A 113 0.20 -23.32 -3.18
CA ASN A 113 -1.12 -22.82 -3.59
C ASN A 113 -1.05 -22.30 -5.03
N PRO A 114 -0.90 -23.19 -6.03
CA PRO A 114 -0.73 -22.77 -7.43
C PRO A 114 -1.95 -22.02 -8.00
N PHE A 115 -3.11 -22.23 -7.36
CA PHE A 115 -4.35 -21.57 -7.73
C PHE A 115 -4.99 -20.89 -6.52
N GLY A 116 -5.66 -19.77 -6.77
CA GLY A 116 -6.51 -19.14 -5.76
C GLY A 116 -5.77 -18.26 -4.75
N LEU A 117 -4.58 -17.76 -5.05
CA LEU A 117 -3.99 -16.63 -4.34
C LEU A 117 -4.61 -15.32 -4.84
N PRO A 118 -4.64 -14.25 -4.04
CA PRO A 118 -4.97 -12.91 -4.53
C PRO A 118 -3.81 -12.39 -5.38
N ILE A 119 -4.01 -11.30 -6.09
CA ILE A 119 -2.90 -10.54 -6.70
C ILE A 119 -2.02 -10.02 -5.56
N ILE A 120 -0.70 -10.21 -5.69
CA ILE A 120 0.29 -9.88 -4.66
C ILE A 120 1.14 -8.72 -5.17
N GLY A 121 0.96 -7.53 -4.59
CA GLY A 121 1.87 -6.41 -4.79
C GLY A 121 3.01 -6.46 -3.78
N ALA A 122 4.24 -6.24 -4.24
CA ALA A 122 5.39 -6.07 -3.34
C ALA A 122 5.76 -4.59 -3.24
N ASN A 123 5.46 -4.01 -2.08
CA ASN A 123 5.85 -2.63 -1.76
C ASN A 123 7.29 -2.64 -1.24
N ILE A 124 8.18 -1.95 -1.93
CA ILE A 124 9.62 -1.89 -1.63
C ILE A 124 10.04 -0.49 -1.22
N GLY A 125 10.97 -0.39 -0.30
CA GLY A 125 11.46 0.88 0.22
C GLY A 125 12.92 0.78 0.65
N LYS A 126 13.56 1.94 0.84
CA LYS A 126 14.96 2.06 1.23
C LYS A 126 15.22 1.48 2.62
N SER A 127 16.25 0.65 2.74
CA SER A 127 16.78 0.18 4.02
C SER A 127 17.30 1.36 4.85
N ARG A 128 17.09 1.32 6.17
CA ARG A 128 17.51 2.39 7.06
C ARG A 128 19.03 2.54 7.13
N ALA A 129 19.74 1.41 7.04
CA ALA A 129 21.19 1.37 7.11
C ALA A 129 21.91 1.84 5.83
N VAL A 130 21.16 2.06 4.75
CA VAL A 130 21.69 2.51 3.45
C VAL A 130 21.54 4.04 3.37
N GLU A 131 22.55 4.72 2.88
CA GLU A 131 22.50 6.17 2.69
C GLU A 131 21.58 6.55 1.52
N VAL A 132 21.21 7.82 1.43
CA VAL A 132 20.25 8.30 0.40
C VAL A 132 20.86 8.17 -1.00
N GLU A 133 22.16 8.40 -1.12
CA GLU A 133 22.94 8.33 -2.35
C GLU A 133 22.98 6.91 -2.94
N ASP A 134 22.93 5.89 -2.09
CA ASP A 134 22.96 4.47 -2.47
C ASP A 134 21.55 3.86 -2.59
N ALA A 135 20.50 4.70 -2.53
CA ALA A 135 19.13 4.23 -2.53
C ALA A 135 18.79 3.39 -3.76
N ALA A 136 19.28 3.77 -4.94
CA ALA A 136 18.97 3.05 -6.19
C ALA A 136 19.40 1.57 -6.13
N ASP A 137 20.58 1.28 -5.57
CA ASP A 137 21.09 -0.08 -5.45
C ASP A 137 20.33 -0.91 -4.41
N ASP A 138 19.89 -0.27 -3.33
CA ASP A 138 19.06 -0.93 -2.31
C ASP A 138 17.66 -1.29 -2.84
N TYR A 139 17.03 -0.38 -3.63
CA TYR A 139 15.78 -0.70 -4.33
C TYR A 139 15.98 -1.78 -5.41
N ARG A 140 17.10 -1.75 -6.16
CA ARG A 140 17.48 -2.78 -7.12
C ARG A 140 17.53 -4.16 -6.47
N ALA A 141 18.21 -4.27 -5.33
CA ALA A 141 18.32 -5.53 -4.59
C ALA A 141 16.95 -6.05 -4.13
N SER A 142 16.07 -5.17 -3.63
CA SER A 142 14.70 -5.54 -3.26
C SER A 142 13.88 -5.99 -4.46
N ALA A 143 13.96 -5.29 -5.58
CA ALA A 143 13.25 -5.63 -6.82
C ALA A 143 13.71 -6.99 -7.36
N LYS A 144 15.02 -7.23 -7.44
CA LYS A 144 15.61 -8.50 -7.89
C LYS A 144 15.10 -9.70 -7.10
N ALA A 145 15.03 -9.57 -5.77
CA ALA A 145 14.56 -10.65 -4.91
C ALA A 145 13.06 -10.92 -5.08
N LEU A 146 12.23 -9.88 -5.19
CA LEU A 146 10.78 -9.99 -5.09
C LEU A 146 10.06 -10.12 -6.44
N ALA A 147 10.59 -9.55 -7.52
CA ALA A 147 9.95 -9.55 -8.84
C ALA A 147 9.59 -10.97 -9.36
N PRO A 148 10.39 -12.03 -9.13
CA PRO A 148 10.02 -13.37 -9.57
C PRO A 148 8.72 -13.89 -8.96
N TYR A 149 8.31 -13.36 -7.81
CA TYR A 149 7.21 -13.91 -7.01
C TYR A 149 6.06 -12.91 -6.79
N ALA A 150 6.26 -11.62 -7.01
CA ALA A 150 5.22 -10.60 -6.98
C ALA A 150 4.45 -10.55 -8.31
N ASP A 151 3.24 -10.00 -8.29
CA ASP A 151 2.47 -9.71 -9.50
C ASP A 151 2.71 -8.27 -9.97
N TYR A 152 3.01 -7.34 -9.07
CA TYR A 152 3.50 -6.00 -9.35
C TYR A 152 4.46 -5.50 -8.25
N LEU A 153 5.27 -4.51 -8.57
CA LEU A 153 6.15 -3.80 -7.63
C LEU A 153 5.60 -2.40 -7.34
N ALA A 154 5.65 -1.98 -6.08
CA ALA A 154 5.27 -0.63 -5.67
C ALA A 154 6.49 0.05 -5.01
N VAL A 155 7.05 1.05 -5.69
CA VAL A 155 8.22 1.82 -5.21
C VAL A 155 7.74 2.86 -4.20
N ASN A 156 8.07 2.68 -2.94
CA ASN A 156 7.63 3.51 -1.83
C ASN A 156 8.73 4.50 -1.40
N VAL A 157 8.64 5.72 -1.90
CA VAL A 157 9.50 6.85 -1.54
C VAL A 157 8.82 7.84 -0.59
N SER A 158 7.66 7.49 -0.03
CA SER A 158 6.72 8.44 0.57
C SER A 158 6.55 8.32 2.08
N SER A 159 7.22 7.38 2.76
CA SER A 159 7.06 7.21 4.20
C SER A 159 7.68 8.36 5.00
N PRO A 160 6.92 8.97 5.95
CA PRO A 160 7.49 10.00 6.83
C PRO A 160 8.37 9.42 7.96
N ASN A 161 8.44 8.10 8.06
CA ASN A 161 9.02 7.38 9.20
C ASN A 161 10.45 6.87 8.96
N THR A 162 11.02 7.20 7.80
CA THR A 162 12.39 6.86 7.40
C THR A 162 13.12 8.16 7.06
N PRO A 163 14.22 8.48 7.73
CA PRO A 163 14.98 9.72 7.46
C PRO A 163 15.38 9.83 5.99
N GLY A 164 15.26 11.03 5.42
CA GLY A 164 15.64 11.34 4.04
C GLY A 164 14.78 10.71 2.95
N LEU A 165 13.86 9.79 3.26
CA LEU A 165 13.11 9.07 2.22
C LEU A 165 12.24 9.99 1.36
N ARG A 166 11.62 11.00 1.96
CA ARG A 166 10.72 11.91 1.23
C ARG A 166 11.44 12.85 0.26
N SER A 167 12.74 13.11 0.47
CA SER A 167 13.53 13.86 -0.53
C SER A 167 13.70 13.09 -1.84
N LEU A 168 13.53 11.76 -1.80
CA LEU A 168 13.57 10.91 -2.99
C LEU A 168 12.30 11.01 -3.87
N GLN A 169 11.33 11.85 -3.52
CA GLN A 169 10.13 12.05 -4.34
C GLN A 169 10.30 13.13 -5.43
N SER A 170 11.39 13.92 -5.41
CA SER A 170 11.69 14.78 -6.56
C SER A 170 11.99 13.93 -7.81
N VAL A 171 11.66 14.46 -8.98
CA VAL A 171 11.84 13.73 -10.26
C VAL A 171 13.31 13.30 -10.45
N GLU A 172 14.25 14.19 -10.08
CA GLU A 172 15.69 13.95 -10.22
C GLU A 172 16.18 12.80 -9.34
N ALA A 173 15.70 12.74 -8.10
CA ALA A 173 16.09 11.69 -7.15
C ALA A 173 15.34 10.38 -7.38
N LEU A 174 14.11 10.45 -7.88
CA LEU A 174 13.24 9.29 -8.10
C LEU A 174 13.65 8.50 -9.37
N ARG A 175 14.07 9.19 -10.43
CA ARG A 175 14.43 8.58 -11.72
C ARG A 175 15.44 7.44 -11.61
N PRO A 176 16.63 7.60 -11.00
CA PRO A 176 17.61 6.51 -10.90
C PRO A 176 17.08 5.31 -10.11
N ILE A 177 16.23 5.53 -9.10
CA ILE A 177 15.59 4.45 -8.36
C ILE A 177 14.65 3.65 -9.28
N LEU A 178 13.83 4.34 -10.07
CA LEU A 178 12.88 3.70 -10.97
C LEU A 178 13.58 2.94 -12.10
N GLU A 179 14.70 3.47 -12.62
CA GLU A 179 15.56 2.78 -13.59
C GLU A 179 16.11 1.48 -12.99
N ALA A 180 16.68 1.54 -11.80
CA ALA A 180 17.22 0.39 -11.09
C ALA A 180 16.16 -0.70 -10.83
N VAL A 181 14.94 -0.30 -10.41
CA VAL A 181 13.83 -1.24 -10.21
C VAL A 181 13.36 -1.83 -11.54
N LYS A 182 13.32 -1.03 -12.62
CA LYS A 182 12.88 -1.47 -13.93
C LYS A 182 13.82 -2.51 -14.55
N GLU A 183 15.13 -2.37 -14.36
CA GLU A 183 16.13 -3.34 -14.78
C GLU A 183 15.88 -4.75 -14.19
N GLU A 184 15.44 -4.83 -12.93
CA GLU A 184 15.25 -6.08 -12.20
C GLU A 184 13.78 -6.54 -12.12
N SER A 185 12.85 -5.80 -12.71
CA SER A 185 11.40 -6.08 -12.60
C SER A 185 10.94 -7.34 -13.32
N LEU A 186 11.74 -7.90 -14.21
CA LEU A 186 11.38 -9.04 -15.07
C LEU A 186 10.10 -8.78 -15.90
N GLY A 187 9.88 -7.52 -16.30
CA GLY A 187 8.67 -7.10 -17.00
C GLY A 187 7.41 -7.03 -16.13
N LYS A 188 7.53 -7.14 -14.81
CA LYS A 188 6.41 -6.94 -13.89
C LYS A 188 6.01 -5.47 -13.85
N PRO A 189 4.72 -5.17 -13.69
CA PRO A 189 4.25 -3.80 -13.54
C PRO A 189 4.91 -3.09 -12.36
N ILE A 190 5.26 -1.81 -12.57
CA ILE A 190 5.88 -0.94 -11.56
C ILE A 190 4.99 0.26 -11.30
N LEU A 191 4.66 0.49 -10.04
CA LEU A 191 3.91 1.65 -9.58
C LEU A 191 4.74 2.49 -8.60
N VAL A 192 4.52 3.80 -8.61
CA VAL A 192 5.13 4.72 -7.64
C VAL A 192 4.12 5.08 -6.55
N LYS A 193 4.48 4.93 -5.28
CA LYS A 193 3.62 5.31 -4.14
C LYS A 193 4.04 6.66 -3.58
N ILE A 194 3.15 7.64 -3.67
CA ILE A 194 3.41 9.04 -3.32
C ILE A 194 2.79 9.44 -1.97
N ALA A 195 3.36 10.50 -1.37
CA ALA A 195 2.82 11.12 -0.16
C ALA A 195 1.66 12.08 -0.49
N PRO A 196 0.68 12.22 0.40
CA PRO A 196 -0.38 13.22 0.23
C PRO A 196 0.11 14.65 0.46
N ASP A 197 1.25 14.80 1.13
CA ASP A 197 1.82 16.09 1.55
C ASP A 197 2.70 16.75 0.47
N LEU A 198 2.86 16.12 -0.71
CA LEU A 198 3.51 16.74 -1.86
C LEU A 198 2.71 17.95 -2.35
N ALA A 199 3.41 18.95 -2.89
CA ALA A 199 2.79 20.02 -3.64
C ALA A 199 2.07 19.47 -4.88
N ASP A 200 1.03 20.14 -5.33
CA ASP A 200 0.20 19.65 -6.44
C ASP A 200 1.02 19.54 -7.74
N GLU A 201 1.97 20.46 -7.94
CA GLU A 201 2.89 20.47 -9.07
C GLU A 201 3.83 19.25 -9.04
N ASP A 202 4.31 18.86 -7.86
CA ASP A 202 5.18 17.68 -7.69
C ASP A 202 4.42 16.39 -7.96
N ILE A 203 3.14 16.31 -7.55
CA ILE A 203 2.25 15.18 -7.86
C ILE A 203 2.13 15.01 -9.38
N ILE A 204 1.89 16.12 -10.10
CA ILE A 204 1.79 16.13 -11.56
C ILE A 204 3.13 15.76 -12.20
N ALA A 205 4.25 16.26 -11.65
CA ALA A 205 5.59 15.95 -12.16
C ALA A 205 5.90 14.45 -12.02
N VAL A 206 5.58 13.82 -10.90
CA VAL A 206 5.72 12.36 -10.73
C VAL A 206 4.83 11.59 -11.70
N ALA A 207 3.59 12.03 -11.94
CA ALA A 207 2.70 11.40 -12.91
C ALA A 207 3.27 11.46 -14.34
N ASN A 208 3.85 12.60 -14.74
CA ASN A 208 4.51 12.75 -16.04
C ASN A 208 5.76 11.85 -16.14
N LEU A 209 6.57 11.75 -15.07
CA LEU A 209 7.72 10.85 -15.01
C LEU A 209 7.29 9.38 -15.21
N VAL A 210 6.18 8.96 -14.59
CA VAL A 210 5.63 7.61 -14.76
C VAL A 210 5.32 7.33 -16.24
N LEU A 211 4.71 8.28 -16.95
CA LEU A 211 4.42 8.16 -18.38
C LEU A 211 5.68 8.17 -19.24
N GLU A 212 6.61 9.09 -18.97
CA GLU A 212 7.89 9.20 -19.70
C GLU A 212 8.69 7.90 -19.62
N MET A 213 8.79 7.34 -18.41
CA MET A 213 9.51 6.09 -18.16
C MET A 213 8.72 4.84 -18.59
N LYS A 214 7.48 4.99 -19.07
CA LYS A 214 6.57 3.88 -19.41
C LYS A 214 6.39 2.92 -18.25
N LEU A 215 6.13 3.45 -17.05
CA LEU A 215 5.75 2.67 -15.89
C LEU A 215 4.22 2.49 -15.85
N ASP A 216 3.76 1.60 -15.00
CA ASP A 216 2.39 1.08 -15.07
C ASP A 216 1.39 1.86 -14.20
N GLY A 217 1.85 2.71 -13.27
CA GLY A 217 0.91 3.52 -12.49
C GLY A 217 1.44 4.23 -11.26
N VAL A 218 0.47 4.80 -10.53
CA VAL A 218 0.69 5.53 -9.27
C VAL A 218 -0.24 4.97 -8.19
N ILE A 219 0.28 4.84 -6.97
CA ILE A 219 -0.50 4.55 -5.75
C ILE A 219 -0.61 5.86 -4.95
N ALA A 220 -1.81 6.37 -4.82
CA ALA A 220 -2.11 7.63 -4.15
C ALA A 220 -3.18 7.42 -3.06
N THR A 221 -2.79 7.53 -1.75
CA THR A 221 -1.54 8.04 -1.20
C THR A 221 -0.98 7.18 -0.06
N ASN A 222 0.21 7.55 0.44
CA ASN A 222 0.71 7.12 1.75
C ASN A 222 -0.02 7.90 2.86
N THR A 223 0.50 7.88 4.09
CA THR A 223 0.00 8.61 5.26
C THR A 223 0.47 10.06 5.26
N THR A 224 -0.31 10.97 5.90
CA THR A 224 0.03 12.40 6.02
C THR A 224 0.76 12.71 7.33
N ILE A 225 1.54 13.78 7.33
CA ILE A 225 2.09 14.39 8.56
C ILE A 225 1.18 15.47 9.14
N SER A 226 0.19 15.96 8.38
CA SER A 226 -0.79 16.92 8.91
C SER A 226 -1.61 16.32 10.07
N ARG A 227 -1.98 17.21 10.99
CA ARG A 227 -2.85 16.92 12.14
C ARG A 227 -4.08 17.82 12.12
N ASP A 228 -4.30 18.54 11.01
CA ASP A 228 -5.39 19.49 10.88
C ASP A 228 -6.76 18.79 10.91
N GLY A 229 -7.75 19.45 11.52
CA GLY A 229 -9.13 18.97 11.56
C GLY A 229 -9.39 17.77 12.47
N LEU A 230 -8.43 17.36 13.32
CA LEU A 230 -8.65 16.30 14.29
C LEU A 230 -9.55 16.78 15.42
N VAL A 231 -10.50 15.91 15.83
CA VAL A 231 -11.37 16.14 17.01
C VAL A 231 -10.83 15.50 18.28
N THR A 232 -9.86 14.59 18.16
CA THR A 232 -9.11 14.02 19.30
C THR A 232 -8.41 15.16 20.05
N PRO A 233 -8.48 15.21 21.42
CA PRO A 233 -7.80 16.23 22.21
C PRO A 233 -6.31 16.35 21.86
N THR A 234 -5.81 17.59 21.84
CA THR A 234 -4.43 17.92 21.40
C THR A 234 -3.39 17.14 22.21
N GLU A 235 -3.58 16.98 23.51
CA GLU A 235 -2.66 16.26 24.39
C GLU A 235 -2.52 14.78 23.98
N VAL A 236 -3.61 14.17 23.51
CA VAL A 236 -3.61 12.77 23.03
C VAL A 236 -2.87 12.67 21.69
N VAL A 237 -3.09 13.64 20.81
CA VAL A 237 -2.41 13.71 19.51
C VAL A 237 -0.91 13.92 19.71
N GLU A 238 -0.51 14.83 20.60
CA GLU A 238 0.89 15.12 20.94
C GLU A 238 1.57 13.90 21.61
N ALA A 239 0.87 13.20 22.50
CA ALA A 239 1.35 11.97 23.13
C ALA A 239 1.59 10.84 22.11
N ALA A 240 0.84 10.81 21.00
CA ALA A 240 1.10 9.90 19.89
C ALA A 240 2.40 10.27 19.15
N GLY A 241 2.81 11.53 19.21
CA GLY A 241 4.07 12.05 18.67
C GLY A 241 4.14 12.04 17.13
N ASN A 242 5.37 12.19 16.62
CA ASN A 242 5.61 12.19 15.18
C ASN A 242 5.25 10.85 14.55
N GLY A 243 4.83 10.89 13.27
CA GLY A 243 4.48 9.72 12.48
C GLY A 243 3.46 10.05 11.39
N GLY A 244 3.13 9.06 10.59
CA GLY A 244 2.10 9.19 9.55
C GLY A 244 0.70 8.99 10.12
N LEU A 245 -0.21 9.92 9.84
CA LEU A 245 -1.64 9.82 10.13
C LEU A 245 -2.37 9.16 8.97
N SER A 246 -3.23 8.20 9.27
CA SER A 246 -4.10 7.49 8.32
C SER A 246 -5.52 7.36 8.88
N GLY A 247 -6.46 7.00 8.04
CA GLY A 247 -7.88 6.87 8.39
C GLY A 247 -8.73 8.02 7.86
N ALA A 248 -9.90 8.23 8.44
CA ALA A 248 -10.89 9.17 7.95
C ALA A 248 -10.35 10.59 7.65
N PRO A 249 -9.45 11.18 8.47
CA PRO A 249 -8.91 12.51 8.20
C PRO A 249 -8.16 12.66 6.86
N LEU A 250 -7.67 11.55 6.31
CA LEU A 250 -6.94 11.57 5.03
C LEU A 250 -7.88 11.57 3.81
N HIS A 251 -9.20 11.41 3.99
CA HIS A 251 -10.16 11.19 2.91
C HIS A 251 -10.09 12.28 1.83
N ASP A 252 -10.28 13.52 2.21
CA ASP A 252 -10.42 14.64 1.27
C ASP A 252 -9.12 14.92 0.51
N ARG A 253 -7.98 14.92 1.21
CA ARG A 253 -6.69 15.15 0.55
C ARG A 253 -6.34 14.02 -0.43
N SER A 254 -6.58 12.76 -0.07
CA SER A 254 -6.31 11.65 -0.98
C SER A 254 -7.25 11.63 -2.20
N LEU A 255 -8.49 12.13 -2.06
CA LEU A 255 -9.40 12.33 -3.18
C LEU A 255 -8.94 13.49 -4.07
N ALA A 256 -8.49 14.60 -3.48
CA ALA A 256 -7.92 15.72 -4.24
C ALA A 256 -6.71 15.28 -5.08
N VAL A 257 -5.81 14.47 -4.50
CA VAL A 257 -4.68 13.90 -5.23
C VAL A 257 -5.14 13.01 -6.40
N LEU A 258 -6.18 12.21 -6.22
CA LEU A 258 -6.76 11.42 -7.33
C LEU A 258 -7.26 12.32 -8.48
N HIS A 259 -7.91 13.44 -8.15
CA HIS A 259 -8.38 14.41 -9.15
C HIS A 259 -7.22 15.08 -9.90
N LEU A 260 -6.07 15.31 -9.27
CA LEU A 260 -4.86 15.82 -9.94
C LEU A 260 -4.25 14.79 -10.89
N LEU A 261 -4.21 13.52 -10.47
CA LEU A 261 -3.61 12.43 -11.26
C LEU A 261 -4.46 12.03 -12.48
N ARG A 262 -5.79 12.08 -12.33
CA ARG A 262 -6.73 11.61 -13.37
C ARG A 262 -6.46 12.21 -14.76
N PRO A 263 -6.40 13.54 -14.96
CA PRO A 263 -6.23 14.12 -16.30
C PRO A 263 -4.91 13.74 -16.96
N VAL A 264 -3.88 13.41 -16.17
CA VAL A 264 -2.56 13.00 -16.68
C VAL A 264 -2.53 11.52 -17.04
N LEU A 265 -3.03 10.64 -16.16
CA LEU A 265 -2.83 9.20 -16.22
C LEU A 265 -4.01 8.41 -16.81
N GLN A 266 -5.23 8.98 -16.90
CA GLN A 266 -6.41 8.25 -17.33
C GLN A 266 -6.24 7.61 -18.71
N GLY A 267 -6.49 6.30 -18.80
CA GLY A 267 -6.33 5.50 -20.01
C GLY A 267 -4.89 5.23 -20.42
N LYS A 268 -3.88 5.72 -19.68
CA LYS A 268 -2.45 5.56 -19.98
C LYS A 268 -1.71 4.76 -18.91
N ALA A 269 -2.10 4.90 -17.64
CA ALA A 269 -1.49 4.20 -16.51
C ALA A 269 -2.53 3.97 -15.40
N THR A 270 -2.28 2.95 -14.57
CA THR A 270 -3.16 2.58 -13.47
C THR A 270 -3.08 3.56 -12.31
N ILE A 271 -4.21 3.97 -11.76
CA ILE A 271 -4.27 4.72 -10.51
C ILE A 271 -4.88 3.81 -9.42
N ILE A 272 -4.11 3.53 -8.37
CA ILE A 272 -4.61 2.87 -7.16
C ILE A 272 -4.85 3.95 -6.11
N SER A 273 -6.13 4.20 -5.76
CA SER A 273 -6.48 5.22 -4.77
C SER A 273 -6.49 4.65 -3.36
N VAL A 274 -5.77 5.31 -2.44
CA VAL A 274 -5.59 4.90 -1.04
C VAL A 274 -5.72 6.10 -0.11
N GLY A 275 -6.41 5.94 1.01
CA GLY A 275 -6.50 6.95 2.08
C GLY A 275 -7.93 7.32 2.41
N GLY A 276 -8.31 7.15 3.68
CA GLY A 276 -9.60 7.55 4.23
C GLY A 276 -10.82 6.77 3.74
N ILE A 277 -10.64 5.62 3.08
CA ILE A 277 -11.75 4.79 2.60
C ILE A 277 -12.21 3.90 3.76
N GLU A 278 -13.50 3.99 4.10
CA GLU A 278 -14.14 3.21 5.16
C GLU A 278 -15.37 2.45 4.67
N THR A 279 -16.08 2.97 3.67
CA THR A 279 -17.34 2.42 3.18
C THR A 279 -17.28 2.06 1.69
N ALA A 280 -18.27 1.32 1.22
CA ALA A 280 -18.41 0.96 -0.18
C ALA A 280 -18.73 2.19 -1.06
N GLU A 281 -19.51 3.11 -0.54
CA GLU A 281 -19.85 4.37 -1.21
C GLU A 281 -18.59 5.21 -1.45
N GLN A 282 -17.71 5.33 -0.44
CA GLN A 282 -16.44 6.03 -0.59
C GLN A 282 -15.51 5.33 -1.59
N ALA A 283 -15.46 4.00 -1.56
CA ALA A 283 -14.68 3.23 -2.53
C ALA A 283 -15.25 3.39 -3.96
N GLY A 284 -16.58 3.37 -4.12
CA GLY A 284 -17.27 3.63 -5.38
C GLY A 284 -16.96 5.03 -5.93
N ALA A 285 -17.05 6.06 -5.08
CA ALA A 285 -16.74 7.43 -5.46
C ALA A 285 -15.28 7.59 -5.98
N ARG A 286 -14.31 6.79 -5.44
CA ARG A 286 -12.94 6.79 -5.97
C ARG A 286 -12.85 6.17 -7.36
N LEU A 287 -13.59 5.08 -7.61
CA LEU A 287 -13.65 4.45 -8.93
C LEU A 287 -14.31 5.39 -9.95
N ASP A 288 -15.40 6.05 -9.59
CA ASP A 288 -16.09 7.05 -10.42
C ASP A 288 -15.20 8.27 -10.69
N ALA A 289 -14.37 8.66 -9.72
CA ALA A 289 -13.37 9.71 -9.87
C ALA A 289 -12.17 9.30 -10.74
N GLY A 290 -12.10 8.05 -11.22
CA GLY A 290 -11.11 7.60 -12.19
C GLY A 290 -10.01 6.69 -11.62
N ALA A 291 -10.11 6.24 -10.37
CA ALA A 291 -9.23 5.19 -9.87
C ALA A 291 -9.53 3.86 -10.57
N THR A 292 -8.51 3.12 -10.93
CA THR A 292 -8.64 1.75 -11.47
C THR A 292 -8.91 0.75 -10.36
N LEU A 293 -8.17 0.89 -9.27
CA LEU A 293 -8.25 0.06 -8.05
C LEU A 293 -8.26 0.96 -6.82
N VAL A 294 -8.73 0.40 -5.72
CA VAL A 294 -8.76 1.09 -4.41
C VAL A 294 -8.17 0.19 -3.33
N GLN A 295 -7.52 0.80 -2.35
CA GLN A 295 -6.95 0.08 -1.21
C GLN A 295 -7.34 0.75 0.11
N GLY A 296 -7.34 -0.05 1.19
CA GLY A 296 -7.52 0.46 2.52
C GLY A 296 -6.71 -0.31 3.57
N TYR A 297 -6.52 0.33 4.73
CA TYR A 297 -5.82 -0.23 5.88
C TYR A 297 -6.58 0.09 7.17
N THR A 298 -6.70 1.37 7.52
CA THR A 298 -7.25 1.84 8.81
C THR A 298 -8.69 1.41 9.00
N GLY A 299 -9.51 1.44 7.94
CA GLY A 299 -10.88 0.93 7.99
C GLY A 299 -10.96 -0.55 8.40
N PHE A 300 -9.98 -1.38 8.03
CA PHE A 300 -9.93 -2.77 8.48
C PHE A 300 -9.77 -2.89 10.00
N VAL A 301 -8.97 -2.01 10.62
CA VAL A 301 -8.78 -1.97 12.08
C VAL A 301 -10.06 -1.58 12.82
N TYR A 302 -10.87 -0.68 12.25
CA TYR A 302 -12.10 -0.19 12.88
C TYR A 302 -13.34 -1.01 12.55
N HIS A 303 -13.46 -1.51 11.32
CA HIS A 303 -14.67 -2.23 10.84
C HIS A 303 -14.55 -3.76 10.90
N GLY A 304 -13.36 -4.27 11.26
CA GLY A 304 -13.13 -5.70 11.50
C GLY A 304 -13.07 -6.58 10.25
N PRO A 305 -13.01 -7.90 10.43
CA PRO A 305 -12.54 -8.85 9.41
C PRO A 305 -13.42 -8.94 8.15
N LEU A 306 -14.71 -8.63 8.23
CA LEU A 306 -15.62 -8.71 7.07
C LEU A 306 -15.69 -7.43 6.24
N TRP A 307 -14.89 -6.42 6.57
CA TRP A 307 -14.93 -5.10 5.95
C TRP A 307 -14.67 -5.15 4.45
N ALA A 308 -13.57 -5.75 4.01
CA ALA A 308 -13.23 -5.86 2.59
C ALA A 308 -14.28 -6.64 1.78
N ARG A 309 -14.82 -7.72 2.38
CA ARG A 309 -15.89 -8.50 1.77
C ARG A 309 -17.16 -7.67 1.55
N ARG A 310 -17.53 -6.83 2.53
CA ARG A 310 -18.71 -5.94 2.40
C ARG A 310 -18.50 -4.94 1.28
N ILE A 311 -17.33 -4.30 1.21
CA ILE A 311 -17.01 -3.34 0.16
C ILE A 311 -17.04 -4.00 -1.22
N ASN A 312 -16.27 -5.07 -1.44
CA ASN A 312 -16.20 -5.72 -2.76
C ASN A 312 -17.55 -6.31 -3.22
N ARG A 313 -18.44 -6.70 -2.30
CA ARG A 313 -19.79 -7.14 -2.65
C ARG A 313 -20.72 -6.01 -3.06
N ALA A 314 -20.56 -4.83 -2.47
CA ALA A 314 -21.37 -3.67 -2.80
C ALA A 314 -20.93 -3.00 -4.11
N LEU A 315 -19.66 -3.16 -4.51
CA LEU A 315 -19.09 -2.61 -5.75
C LEU A 315 -19.27 -3.57 -6.97
N LYS A 316 -20.43 -4.19 -7.10
CA LYS A 316 -20.74 -5.11 -8.22
C LYS A 316 -20.89 -4.37 -9.54
#